data_d113070c9cbdb8dcaf73aec307403471
#
_entry.id   d113070c9cbdb8dcaf73aec307403471
#
_cell.length_a   1.000
_cell.length_b   1.000
_cell.length_c   1.000
_cell.angle_alpha   90.00
_cell.angle_beta   90.00
_cell.angle_gamma   90.00
#
_symmetry.space_group_name_H-M   'P 1'
#
loop_
_entity.id
_entity.type
_entity.pdbx_description
1 polymer ?
#
loop_
_entity_poly.entity_id
_entity_poly.type
_entity_poly.pdbx_seq_one_letter_code
_entity_poly.pdbx_strand_id
1 'polypeptide(L)'
;KVFSAGAPVPGRVLERLQTQLSPNAQIHTPYGATEALPVASISAAEVLSETQLRTDRGAGVCVGKRFADIGWRVIPICDAPLDRLPESLSVGQIGELVVSGPVVTTRYVTRQEVNRWAKIDVEGKIWHRMGDVGYLDQADRFWFCGRMAHRVQTEKGTLYTVPCEAVFNTHEDVYRS
;
A
#
# COMPACT_ATOMS: atom_id res chain seq x y z
N LYS A 1 -20.20 9.80 -5.08
CA LYS A 1 -19.00 9.04 -4.68
C LYS A 1 -18.57 9.47 -3.29
N VAL A 2 -18.09 8.53 -2.49
CA VAL A 2 -17.49 8.76 -1.17
C VAL A 2 -16.05 8.26 -1.23
N PHE A 3 -15.12 9.03 -0.67
CA PHE A 3 -13.71 8.66 -0.59
C PHE A 3 -13.30 8.62 0.89
N SER A 4 -12.63 7.54 1.29
CA SER A 4 -12.04 7.39 2.62
C SER A 4 -10.56 7.04 2.46
N ALA A 5 -9.69 7.85 3.03
CA ALA A 5 -8.24 7.73 2.90
C ALA A 5 -7.53 7.96 4.23
N GLY A 6 -6.22 7.71 4.26
CA GLY A 6 -5.34 7.94 5.40
C GLY A 6 -4.96 6.67 6.18
N ALA A 7 -5.78 5.62 6.10
CA ALA A 7 -5.48 4.29 6.64
C ALA A 7 -6.31 3.23 5.91
N PRO A 8 -5.93 1.94 5.96
CA PRO A 8 -6.76 0.86 5.48
C PRO A 8 -8.13 0.87 6.18
N VAL A 9 -9.21 0.79 5.41
CA VAL A 9 -10.59 0.77 5.94
C VAL A 9 -11.03 -0.68 6.10
N PRO A 10 -11.35 -1.15 7.31
CA PRO A 10 -11.82 -2.51 7.53
C PRO A 10 -13.11 -2.81 6.76
N GLY A 11 -13.28 -4.05 6.24
CA GLY A 11 -14.46 -4.45 5.48
C GLY A 11 -15.76 -4.20 6.22
N ARG A 12 -15.82 -4.52 7.52
CA ARG A 12 -16.99 -4.23 8.38
C ARG A 12 -17.41 -2.75 8.40
N VAL A 13 -16.43 -1.84 8.25
CA VAL A 13 -16.73 -0.41 8.19
C VAL A 13 -17.28 -0.04 6.82
N LEU A 14 -16.76 -0.63 5.75
CA LEU A 14 -17.27 -0.45 4.39
C LEU A 14 -18.71 -0.98 4.25
N GLU A 15 -18.99 -2.17 4.79
CA GLU A 15 -20.35 -2.74 4.85
C GLU A 15 -21.32 -1.80 5.56
N ARG A 16 -20.97 -1.38 6.77
CA ARG A 16 -21.80 -0.46 7.55
C ARG A 16 -22.02 0.87 6.82
N LEU A 17 -20.97 1.41 6.17
CA LEU A 17 -21.10 2.65 5.43
C LEU A 17 -22.03 2.50 4.22
N GLN A 18 -21.99 1.36 3.53
CA GLN A 18 -22.90 1.09 2.42
C GLN A 18 -24.38 1.12 2.83
N THR A 19 -24.72 0.65 4.03
CA THR A 19 -26.11 0.67 4.51
C THR A 19 -26.63 2.06 4.83
N GLN A 20 -25.73 3.05 5.02
CA GLN A 20 -26.08 4.43 5.33
C GLN A 20 -26.15 5.33 4.10
N LEU A 21 -25.75 4.82 2.96
CA LEU A 21 -25.67 5.58 1.71
C LEU A 21 -26.78 5.17 0.74
N SER A 22 -27.04 6.00 -0.26
CA SER A 22 -27.99 5.64 -1.32
C SER A 22 -27.49 4.39 -2.07
N PRO A 23 -28.39 3.53 -2.62
CA PRO A 23 -28.00 2.30 -3.30
C PRO A 23 -27.01 2.46 -4.46
N ASN A 24 -26.98 3.63 -5.09
CA ASN A 24 -26.08 3.96 -6.20
C ASN A 24 -24.79 4.63 -5.75
N ALA A 25 -24.56 4.78 -4.45
CA ALA A 25 -23.33 5.40 -3.94
C ALA A 25 -22.14 4.45 -4.13
N GLN A 26 -21.05 5.03 -4.61
CA GLN A 26 -19.78 4.33 -4.75
C GLN A 26 -18.82 4.81 -3.66
N ILE A 27 -18.26 3.87 -2.91
CA ILE A 27 -17.24 4.13 -1.91
C ILE A 27 -15.89 3.68 -2.48
N HIS A 28 -14.88 4.52 -2.38
CA HIS A 28 -13.53 4.23 -2.81
C HIS A 28 -12.54 4.52 -1.68
N THR A 29 -11.49 3.72 -1.62
CA THR A 29 -10.38 3.91 -0.68
C THR A 29 -9.10 4.23 -1.45
N PRO A 30 -8.80 5.53 -1.68
CA PRO A 30 -7.56 5.93 -2.30
C PRO A 30 -6.36 5.60 -1.41
N TYR A 31 -5.28 5.13 -2.04
CA TYR A 31 -4.00 4.85 -1.42
C TYR A 31 -2.93 5.83 -1.90
N GLY A 32 -2.04 6.19 -0.98
CA GLY A 32 -0.89 7.05 -1.22
C GLY A 32 -0.34 7.65 0.08
N ALA A 33 0.58 8.56 -0.06
CA ALA A 33 1.21 9.32 1.02
C ALA A 33 1.22 10.81 0.65
N THR A 34 1.54 11.69 1.59
CA THR A 34 1.66 13.14 1.30
C THR A 34 2.59 13.43 0.11
N GLU A 35 3.60 12.60 -0.04
CA GLU A 35 4.58 12.68 -1.12
C GLU A 35 4.10 12.18 -2.47
N ALA A 36 3.01 11.40 -2.48
CA ALA A 36 2.42 10.80 -3.68
C ALA A 36 0.97 10.38 -3.43
N LEU A 37 0.01 11.21 -3.78
CA LEU A 37 -1.42 10.94 -3.57
C LEU A 37 -2.26 11.55 -4.70
N PRO A 38 -3.21 10.80 -5.27
CA PRO A 38 -3.44 9.38 -5.12
C PRO A 38 -2.52 8.51 -5.99
N VAL A 39 -2.08 7.37 -5.48
CA VAL A 39 -1.29 6.37 -6.24
C VAL A 39 -2.20 5.31 -6.84
N ALA A 40 -3.08 4.76 -6.02
CA ALA A 40 -4.01 3.70 -6.40
C ALA A 40 -5.37 3.90 -5.73
N SER A 41 -6.36 3.12 -6.13
CA SER A 41 -7.66 3.09 -5.47
C SER A 41 -8.35 1.74 -5.67
N ILE A 42 -9.14 1.34 -4.67
CA ILE A 42 -10.04 0.20 -4.76
C ILE A 42 -11.46 0.63 -4.35
N SER A 43 -12.48 0.02 -4.94
CA SER A 43 -13.86 0.24 -4.53
C SER A 43 -14.25 -0.66 -3.35
N ALA A 44 -15.18 -0.19 -2.51
CA ALA A 44 -15.74 -1.03 -1.44
C ALA A 44 -16.37 -2.32 -1.99
N ALA A 45 -16.98 -2.25 -3.18
CA ALA A 45 -17.56 -3.43 -3.82
C ALA A 45 -16.49 -4.50 -4.12
N GLU A 46 -15.34 -4.11 -4.69
CA GLU A 46 -14.22 -5.04 -4.92
C GLU A 46 -13.62 -5.57 -3.61
N VAL A 47 -13.50 -4.71 -2.59
CA VAL A 47 -13.02 -5.15 -1.27
C VAL A 47 -13.91 -6.26 -0.73
N LEU A 48 -15.22 -6.00 -0.64
CA LEU A 48 -16.17 -6.90 0.02
C LEU A 48 -16.44 -8.19 -0.78
N SER A 49 -16.44 -8.11 -2.11
CA SER A 49 -16.72 -9.28 -2.96
C SER A 49 -15.50 -10.14 -3.25
N GLU A 50 -14.28 -9.59 -3.21
CA GLU A 50 -13.11 -10.29 -3.74
C GLU A 50 -11.92 -10.31 -2.78
N THR A 51 -11.54 -9.16 -2.18
CA THR A 51 -10.23 -9.07 -1.52
C THR A 51 -10.28 -9.25 0.00
N GLN A 52 -11.41 -8.99 0.65
CA GLN A 52 -11.55 -9.06 2.10
C GLN A 52 -11.18 -10.44 2.66
N LEU A 53 -11.70 -11.51 2.08
CA LEU A 53 -11.40 -12.86 2.55
C LEU A 53 -9.91 -13.21 2.50
N ARG A 54 -9.19 -12.69 1.52
CA ARG A 54 -7.74 -12.88 1.41
C ARG A 54 -7.01 -12.05 2.47
N THR A 55 -7.48 -10.83 2.72
CA THR A 55 -6.96 -9.97 3.81
C THR A 55 -7.12 -10.67 5.16
N ASP A 56 -8.28 -11.22 5.47
CA ASP A 56 -8.57 -11.93 6.72
C ASP A 56 -7.70 -13.18 6.91
N ARG A 57 -7.17 -13.71 5.82
CA ARG A 57 -6.22 -14.85 5.81
C ARG A 57 -4.76 -14.42 5.80
N GLY A 58 -4.47 -13.14 6.02
CA GLY A 58 -3.11 -12.64 6.13
C GLY A 58 -2.42 -12.31 4.80
N ALA A 59 -3.17 -12.07 3.71
CA ALA A 59 -2.59 -11.65 2.44
C ALA A 59 -2.11 -10.18 2.42
N GLY A 60 -2.37 -9.41 3.48
CA GLY A 60 -2.25 -7.97 3.46
C GLY A 60 -3.54 -7.29 3.02
N VAL A 61 -3.53 -5.97 2.87
CA VAL A 61 -4.70 -5.18 2.43
C VAL A 61 -4.52 -4.79 0.97
N CYS A 62 -5.47 -5.17 0.12
CA CYS A 62 -5.48 -4.75 -1.28
C CYS A 62 -5.84 -3.26 -1.38
N VAL A 63 -4.98 -2.47 -1.99
CA VAL A 63 -5.22 -1.05 -2.25
C VAL A 63 -5.66 -0.77 -3.69
N GLY A 64 -5.89 -1.83 -4.45
CA GLY A 64 -6.37 -1.76 -5.83
C GLY A 64 -5.28 -1.53 -6.86
N LYS A 65 -5.69 -0.95 -8.00
CA LYS A 65 -4.82 -0.66 -9.14
C LYS A 65 -4.33 0.78 -9.10
N ARG A 66 -3.14 1.00 -9.63
CA ARG A 66 -2.60 2.35 -9.81
C ARG A 66 -3.42 3.14 -10.82
N PHE A 67 -3.40 4.46 -10.68
CA PHE A 67 -3.93 5.34 -11.73
C PHE A 67 -3.04 5.31 -12.99
N ALA A 68 -3.61 5.67 -14.13
CA ALA A 68 -2.98 5.51 -15.44
C ALA A 68 -1.59 6.15 -15.57
N ASP A 69 -1.41 7.34 -14.96
CA ASP A 69 -0.16 8.11 -15.06
C ASP A 69 0.86 7.77 -13.96
N ILE A 70 0.55 6.78 -13.12
CA ILE A 70 1.44 6.33 -12.05
C ILE A 70 2.23 5.11 -12.50
N GLY A 71 3.55 5.24 -12.45
CA GLY A 71 4.45 4.09 -12.49
C GLY A 71 4.65 3.56 -11.08
N TRP A 72 4.61 2.24 -10.90
CA TRP A 72 5.01 1.61 -9.65
C TRP A 72 5.86 0.37 -9.88
N ARG A 73 6.67 0.05 -8.89
CA ARG A 73 7.48 -1.18 -8.83
C ARG A 73 7.55 -1.64 -7.39
N VAL A 74 7.64 -2.94 -7.20
CA VAL A 74 8.04 -3.54 -5.92
C VAL A 74 9.50 -3.95 -6.06
N ILE A 75 10.36 -3.40 -5.23
CA ILE A 75 11.81 -3.61 -5.27
C ILE A 75 12.29 -4.37 -4.02
N PRO A 76 13.48 -4.99 -4.04
CA PRO A 76 14.06 -5.58 -2.84
C PRO A 76 14.13 -4.57 -1.67
N ILE A 77 13.77 -5.00 -0.47
CA ILE A 77 13.83 -4.16 0.74
C ILE A 77 15.30 -3.83 1.03
N CYS A 78 15.58 -2.54 1.20
CA CYS A 78 16.92 -2.05 1.50
C CYS A 78 16.87 -0.94 2.56
N ASP A 79 17.60 -1.12 3.66
CA ASP A 79 17.72 -0.15 4.77
C ASP A 79 18.84 0.88 4.53
N ALA A 80 19.21 1.11 3.29
CA ALA A 80 20.19 2.10 2.87
C ALA A 80 19.63 3.02 1.76
N PRO A 81 20.22 4.18 1.53
CA PRO A 81 19.97 4.97 0.32
C PRO A 81 20.22 4.15 -0.93
N LEU A 82 19.49 4.44 -2.00
CA LEU A 82 19.63 3.78 -3.28
C LEU A 82 20.06 4.82 -4.33
N ASP A 83 21.23 4.59 -4.93
CA ASP A 83 21.78 5.45 -5.99
C ASP A 83 21.17 5.14 -7.37
N ARG A 84 20.52 4.00 -7.49
CA ARG A 84 19.84 3.56 -8.72
C ARG A 84 18.57 2.80 -8.38
N LEU A 85 17.61 2.82 -9.30
CA LEU A 85 16.37 2.05 -9.16
C LEU A 85 16.65 0.56 -9.40
N PRO A 86 16.41 -0.32 -8.42
CA PRO A 86 16.54 -1.76 -8.59
C PRO A 86 15.52 -2.31 -9.59
N GLU A 87 15.77 -3.51 -10.08
CA GLU A 87 14.79 -4.28 -10.86
C GLU A 87 13.59 -4.62 -10.00
N SER A 88 12.43 -4.71 -10.66
CA SER A 88 11.19 -5.14 -10.00
C SER A 88 11.28 -6.59 -9.55
N LEU A 89 10.77 -6.87 -8.38
CA LEU A 89 10.49 -8.23 -7.95
C LEU A 89 9.38 -8.87 -8.78
N SER A 90 9.38 -10.19 -8.82
CA SER A 90 8.31 -10.95 -9.47
C SER A 90 6.98 -10.80 -8.72
N VAL A 91 5.89 -11.01 -9.45
CA VAL A 91 4.53 -11.03 -8.89
C VAL A 91 4.46 -11.95 -7.67
N GLY A 92 3.82 -11.48 -6.61
CA GLY A 92 3.67 -12.19 -5.33
C GLY A 92 4.86 -12.08 -4.38
N GLN A 93 5.99 -11.55 -4.81
CA GLN A 93 7.15 -11.33 -3.92
C GLN A 93 7.01 -10.03 -3.14
N ILE A 94 7.15 -10.11 -1.81
CA ILE A 94 7.08 -8.94 -0.93
C ILE A 94 8.38 -8.15 -1.01
N GLY A 95 8.23 -6.84 -1.24
CA GLY A 95 9.31 -5.87 -1.25
C GLY A 95 8.81 -4.47 -0.91
N GLU A 96 9.63 -3.46 -1.14
CA GLU A 96 9.28 -2.05 -0.94
C GLU A 96 8.61 -1.49 -2.20
N LEU A 97 7.48 -0.79 -2.01
CA LEU A 97 6.82 -0.06 -3.10
C LEU A 97 7.57 1.24 -3.42
N VAL A 98 7.88 1.43 -4.68
CA VAL A 98 8.36 2.71 -5.22
C VAL A 98 7.44 3.19 -6.32
N VAL A 99 7.20 4.49 -6.36
CA VAL A 99 6.23 5.10 -7.29
C VAL A 99 6.82 6.30 -8.03
N SER A 100 6.34 6.54 -9.23
CA SER A 100 6.67 7.72 -10.03
C SER A 100 5.42 8.23 -10.75
N GLY A 101 5.38 9.50 -11.06
CA GLY A 101 4.25 10.09 -11.78
C GLY A 101 4.00 11.54 -11.37
N PRO A 102 2.97 12.18 -11.95
CA PRO A 102 2.74 13.62 -11.78
C PRO A 102 2.38 14.03 -10.36
N VAL A 103 1.89 13.10 -9.54
CA VAL A 103 1.53 13.36 -8.13
C VAL A 103 2.71 13.18 -7.17
N VAL A 104 3.85 12.72 -7.66
CA VAL A 104 5.04 12.48 -6.83
C VAL A 104 5.80 13.78 -6.61
N THR A 105 5.98 14.17 -5.35
CA THR A 105 6.82 15.32 -5.00
C THR A 105 8.28 15.06 -5.37
N THR A 106 8.93 16.05 -5.94
CA THR A 106 10.31 15.88 -6.45
C THR A 106 11.34 15.83 -5.33
N ARG A 107 11.12 16.56 -4.26
CA ARG A 107 12.05 16.66 -3.12
C ARG A 107 11.38 17.17 -1.86
N TYR A 108 12.00 16.90 -0.71
CA TYR A 108 11.74 17.61 0.53
C TYR A 108 12.51 18.94 0.53
N VAL A 109 11.84 20.04 0.81
CA VAL A 109 12.41 21.39 0.86
C VAL A 109 13.18 21.61 2.17
N THR A 110 12.56 21.23 3.28
CA THR A 110 13.19 21.13 4.59
C THR A 110 13.72 19.69 4.76
N ARG A 111 14.67 19.42 5.60
CA ARG A 111 15.23 18.08 5.82
C ARG A 111 15.77 17.46 4.52
N GLN A 112 16.56 18.22 3.79
CA GLN A 112 17.07 17.82 2.47
C GLN A 112 17.89 16.51 2.51
N GLU A 113 18.48 16.19 3.65
CA GLU A 113 19.22 14.94 3.88
C GLU A 113 18.34 13.69 3.71
N VAL A 114 17.02 13.81 3.87
CA VAL A 114 16.06 12.70 3.68
C VAL A 114 15.87 12.36 2.21
N ASN A 115 16.14 13.30 1.30
CA ASN A 115 15.91 13.06 -0.14
C ASN A 115 16.66 11.83 -0.64
N ARG A 116 17.91 11.62 -0.24
CA ARG A 116 18.70 10.45 -0.65
C ARG A 116 18.10 9.10 -0.21
N TRP A 117 17.28 9.11 0.84
CA TRP A 117 16.63 7.91 1.35
C TRP A 117 15.29 7.63 0.67
N ALA A 118 14.61 8.69 0.24
CA ALA A 118 13.23 8.64 -0.22
C ALA A 118 13.07 8.84 -1.74
N LYS A 119 14.08 9.37 -2.41
CA LYS A 119 13.98 9.74 -3.83
C LYS A 119 15.12 9.09 -4.62
N ILE A 120 14.74 8.46 -5.73
CA ILE A 120 15.68 7.86 -6.68
C ILE A 120 15.48 8.59 -8.01
N ASP A 121 16.50 9.26 -8.50
CA ASP A 121 16.46 9.92 -9.81
C ASP A 121 16.90 8.94 -10.90
N VAL A 122 16.06 8.76 -11.90
CA VAL A 122 16.37 7.97 -13.08
C VAL A 122 16.18 8.87 -14.32
N GLU A 123 17.24 9.43 -14.82
CA GLU A 123 17.24 10.28 -16.01
C GLU A 123 16.22 11.45 -15.91
N GLY A 124 16.16 12.09 -14.74
CA GLY A 124 15.25 13.21 -14.45
C GLY A 124 13.83 12.77 -14.04
N LYS A 125 13.53 11.47 -14.02
CA LYS A 125 12.29 10.93 -13.51
C LYS A 125 12.45 10.49 -12.05
N ILE A 126 11.73 11.16 -11.16
CA ILE A 126 11.80 10.85 -9.72
C ILE A 126 10.92 9.65 -9.38
N TRP A 127 11.54 8.67 -8.73
CA TRP A 127 10.87 7.56 -8.06
C TRP A 127 10.90 7.79 -6.55
N HIS A 128 9.74 7.76 -5.93
CA HIS A 128 9.62 7.91 -4.49
C HIS A 128 9.49 6.55 -3.82
N ARG A 129 10.32 6.31 -2.83
CA ARG A 129 10.22 5.15 -1.93
C ARG A 129 9.11 5.43 -0.93
N MET A 130 8.03 4.67 -1.01
CA MET A 130 6.86 4.86 -0.14
C MET A 130 7.13 4.48 1.32
N GLY A 131 8.18 3.69 1.57
CA GLY A 131 8.41 3.09 2.87
C GLY A 131 7.34 2.07 3.26
N ASP A 132 6.54 1.64 2.29
CA ASP A 132 5.51 0.63 2.41
C ASP A 132 6.00 -0.68 1.80
N VAL A 133 5.73 -1.78 2.47
CA VAL A 133 6.05 -3.13 1.98
C VAL A 133 4.79 -3.86 1.55
N GLY A 134 4.94 -4.66 0.50
CA GLY A 134 3.85 -5.42 -0.06
C GLY A 134 4.24 -6.07 -1.39
N TYR A 135 3.30 -6.52 -2.14
CA TYR A 135 3.52 -7.21 -3.42
C TYR A 135 2.46 -6.83 -4.46
N LEU A 136 2.81 -7.01 -5.73
CA LEU A 136 1.85 -6.93 -6.84
C LEU A 136 1.27 -8.31 -7.11
N ASP A 137 -0.04 -8.38 -7.33
CA ASP A 137 -0.69 -9.60 -7.79
C ASP A 137 -0.74 -9.66 -9.34
N GLN A 138 -1.25 -10.78 -9.87
CA GLN A 138 -1.37 -11.00 -11.32
C GLN A 138 -2.31 -10.01 -12.02
N ALA A 139 -3.20 -9.33 -11.27
CA ALA A 139 -4.12 -8.32 -11.76
C ALA A 139 -3.55 -6.89 -11.68
N ASP A 140 -2.24 -6.75 -11.43
CA ASP A 140 -1.55 -5.47 -11.19
C ASP A 140 -2.19 -4.66 -10.04
N ARG A 141 -2.57 -5.34 -8.94
CA ARG A 141 -3.05 -4.70 -7.71
C ARG A 141 -1.96 -4.78 -6.66
N PHE A 142 -1.75 -3.70 -5.91
CA PHE A 142 -0.81 -3.73 -4.78
C PHE A 142 -1.51 -4.20 -3.51
N TRP A 143 -0.84 -5.15 -2.82
CA TRP A 143 -1.24 -5.70 -1.53
C TRP A 143 -0.31 -5.17 -0.45
N PHE A 144 -0.80 -4.24 0.32
CA PHE A 144 -0.07 -3.58 1.39
C PHE A 144 0.10 -4.51 2.59
N CYS A 145 1.34 -4.74 3.01
CA CYS A 145 1.69 -5.61 4.14
C CYS A 145 2.17 -4.84 5.38
N GLY A 146 2.29 -3.52 5.29
CA GLY A 146 2.70 -2.66 6.41
C GLY A 146 3.83 -1.70 6.05
N ARG A 147 4.31 -0.97 7.04
CA ARG A 147 5.46 -0.06 6.87
C ARG A 147 6.75 -0.85 6.92
N MET A 148 7.72 -0.50 6.09
CA MET A 148 9.04 -1.13 6.05
C MET A 148 9.72 -1.07 7.44
N ALA A 149 9.59 0.05 8.14
CA ALA A 149 10.16 0.27 9.46
C ALA A 149 9.52 -0.57 10.59
N HIS A 150 8.32 -1.12 10.36
CA HIS A 150 7.59 -1.90 11.37
C HIS A 150 7.72 -3.41 11.16
N ARG A 151 8.45 -3.87 10.14
CA ARG A 151 8.67 -5.30 9.95
C ARG A 151 9.49 -5.89 11.10
N VAL A 152 9.18 -7.11 11.47
CA VAL A 152 9.87 -7.84 12.51
C VAL A 152 10.74 -8.93 11.88
N GLN A 153 12.03 -8.84 12.05
CA GLN A 153 12.97 -9.85 11.57
C GLN A 153 13.14 -10.93 12.64
N THR A 154 12.93 -12.18 12.27
CA THR A 154 13.09 -13.34 13.13
C THR A 154 14.02 -14.37 12.50
N GLU A 155 14.48 -15.35 13.26
CA GLU A 155 15.28 -16.47 12.74
C GLU A 155 14.53 -17.29 11.66
N LYS A 156 13.18 -17.27 11.68
CA LYS A 156 12.30 -17.99 10.73
C LYS A 156 11.89 -17.17 9.53
N GLY A 157 12.28 -15.88 9.47
CA GLY A 157 11.92 -14.96 8.39
C GLY A 157 11.36 -13.64 8.89
N THR A 158 10.90 -12.82 7.97
CA THR A 158 10.35 -11.50 8.26
C THR A 158 8.84 -11.58 8.42
N LEU A 159 8.33 -11.01 9.51
CA LEU A 159 6.91 -10.79 9.75
C LEU A 159 6.53 -9.36 9.41
N TYR A 160 5.37 -9.20 8.81
CA TYR A 160 4.81 -7.91 8.44
C TYR A 160 3.54 -7.65 9.26
N THR A 161 3.39 -6.44 9.78
CA THR A 161 2.35 -6.11 10.77
C THR A 161 0.94 -6.31 10.24
N VAL A 162 0.64 -5.80 9.05
CA VAL A 162 -0.73 -5.83 8.51
C VAL A 162 -1.29 -7.24 8.26
N PRO A 163 -0.53 -8.19 7.67
CA PRO A 163 -0.95 -9.59 7.60
C PRO A 163 -1.23 -10.23 8.96
N CYS A 164 -0.40 -9.96 9.97
CA CYS A 164 -0.59 -10.49 11.32
C CYS A 164 -1.84 -9.89 11.98
N GLU A 165 -1.95 -8.56 11.99
CA GLU A 165 -3.11 -7.84 12.52
C GLU A 165 -4.42 -8.32 11.87
N ALA A 166 -4.43 -8.51 10.55
CA ALA A 166 -5.61 -8.97 9.83
C ALA A 166 -6.13 -10.32 10.34
N VAL A 167 -5.23 -11.28 10.57
CA VAL A 167 -5.58 -12.60 11.12
C VAL A 167 -6.10 -12.49 12.54
N PHE A 168 -5.43 -11.73 13.42
CA PHE A 168 -5.88 -11.54 14.80
C PHE A 168 -7.24 -10.85 14.87
N ASN A 169 -7.49 -9.86 14.00
CA ASN A 169 -8.75 -9.12 13.97
C ASN A 169 -9.97 -9.94 13.49
N THR A 170 -9.76 -11.18 13.01
CA THR A 170 -10.87 -12.12 12.72
C THR A 170 -11.39 -12.84 13.96
N HIS A 171 -10.65 -12.83 15.08
CA HIS A 171 -11.04 -13.49 16.30
C HIS A 171 -12.14 -12.69 17.04
N GLU A 172 -13.17 -13.35 17.52
CA GLU A 172 -14.33 -12.71 18.16
C GLU A 172 -13.99 -11.88 19.40
N ASP A 173 -12.98 -12.30 20.17
CA ASP A 173 -12.52 -11.59 21.38
C ASP A 173 -11.56 -10.45 21.09
N VAL A 174 -11.14 -10.26 19.83
CA VAL A 174 -10.22 -9.19 19.44
C VAL A 174 -11.00 -8.05 18.81
N TYR A 175 -11.09 -6.95 19.54
CA TYR A 175 -11.72 -5.74 19.01
C TYR A 175 -10.85 -5.09 17.91
N ARG A 176 -9.55 -5.00 18.18
CA ARG A 176 -8.52 -4.46 17.26
C ARG A 176 -7.13 -4.83 17.77
N SER A 177 -6.25 -5.23 16.88
CA SER A 177 -4.81 -5.40 17.12
C SER A 177 -4.00 -4.33 16.44
#